data_c99b6dea2c96d6518d5e8fd953aecf07
#
_entry.id   c99b6dea2c96d6518d5e8fd953aecf07
#
_cell.length_a   1.000
_cell.length_b   1.000
_cell.length_c   1.000
_cell.angle_alpha   90.00
_cell.angle_beta   90.00
_cell.angle_gamma   90.00
#
_symmetry.space_group_name_H-M   'P 1'
#
loop_
_entity.id
_entity.type
_entity.pdbx_description
1 polymer ?
#
loop_
_entity_poly.entity_id
_entity_poly.type
_entity_poly.pdbx_seq_one_letter_code
_entity_poly.pdbx_strand_id
1 'polypeptide(L)'
;ANERQLLRDLASRYMEIASLPVQAQKRDLWKALNRSKMERPMVAIDQLPWNELNGDGFLTCKVADPFWQGIENQLRSAIYRWEHFPVDMVVEPFITIPKAITCTGYGIGVREETQATDVTSDVVSHHYINQLQTEEDLEKIKDMHFTHDEEKSKLWMEEAAQVFEGIAPILQSGGTQFHLGVWDTISTLMGVENAYIDLMDRPEFIHAIMEKFTHSVLNGIEEANKLGIVNDNTNICHCSYIYTDELLPDFGQSKGPHSENCWAFGLAQLFTSVSPAIT
;
A
#
# COMPACT_ATOMS: atom_id res chain seq x y z
N ALA A 1 18.23 24.18 7.44
CA ALA A 1 17.55 25.30 6.71
C ALA A 1 17.33 24.96 5.24
N ASN A 2 18.28 24.28 4.61
CA ASN A 2 18.18 23.93 3.18
C ASN A 2 17.15 22.84 2.91
N GLU A 3 17.11 21.77 3.72
CA GLU A 3 16.18 20.64 3.55
C GLU A 3 14.72 21.06 3.73
N ARG A 4 14.43 21.90 4.75
CA ARG A 4 13.08 22.45 4.95
C ARG A 4 12.60 23.24 3.73
N GLN A 5 13.48 24.08 3.14
CA GLN A 5 13.10 24.85 1.95
C GLN A 5 12.85 23.92 0.76
N LEU A 6 13.67 22.90 0.58
CA LEU A 6 13.46 21.89 -0.45
C LEU A 6 12.08 21.22 -0.35
N LEU A 7 11.68 20.77 0.85
CA LEU A 7 10.36 20.18 1.08
C LEU A 7 9.24 21.17 0.78
N ARG A 8 9.39 22.44 1.13
CA ARG A 8 8.43 23.50 0.84
C ARG A 8 8.30 23.77 -0.67
N ASP A 9 9.40 23.78 -1.39
CA ASP A 9 9.42 24.00 -2.85
C ASP A 9 8.73 22.82 -3.57
N LEU A 10 9.02 21.58 -3.17
CA LEU A 10 8.34 20.39 -3.68
C LEU A 10 6.84 20.41 -3.36
N ALA A 11 6.47 20.76 -2.13
CA ALA A 11 5.08 20.86 -1.71
C ALA A 11 4.32 21.93 -2.50
N SER A 12 4.95 23.08 -2.79
CA SER A 12 4.34 24.14 -3.60
C SER A 12 4.03 23.64 -5.00
N ARG A 13 5.00 22.99 -5.67
CA ARG A 13 4.81 22.40 -7.00
C ARG A 13 3.73 21.29 -6.99
N TYR A 14 3.74 20.44 -5.98
CA TYR A 14 2.71 19.43 -5.79
C TYR A 14 1.31 20.06 -5.68
N MET A 15 1.16 21.13 -4.88
CA MET A 15 -0.12 21.82 -4.70
C MET A 15 -0.57 22.60 -5.94
N GLU A 16 0.33 23.12 -6.74
CA GLU A 16 -0.01 23.68 -8.06
C GLU A 16 -0.69 22.62 -8.93
N ILE A 17 -0.12 21.43 -9.01
CA ILE A 17 -0.70 20.30 -9.74
C ILE A 17 -2.04 19.88 -9.14
N ALA A 18 -2.11 19.73 -7.82
CA ALA A 18 -3.31 19.28 -7.10
C ALA A 18 -4.49 20.27 -7.24
N SER A 19 -4.19 21.55 -7.48
CA SER A 19 -5.19 22.61 -7.64
C SER A 19 -5.77 22.72 -9.06
N LEU A 20 -5.27 21.93 -10.01
CA LEU A 20 -5.79 21.96 -11.37
C LEU A 20 -7.23 21.42 -11.43
N PRO A 21 -8.16 22.08 -12.14
CA PRO A 21 -9.56 21.64 -12.24
C PRO A 21 -9.71 20.20 -12.75
N VAL A 22 -8.78 19.71 -13.54
CA VAL A 22 -8.79 18.34 -14.07
C VAL A 22 -8.71 17.27 -12.98
N GLN A 23 -8.18 17.59 -11.80
CA GLN A 23 -8.12 16.64 -10.69
C GLN A 23 -9.53 16.25 -10.21
N ALA A 24 -10.43 17.23 -10.08
CA ALA A 24 -11.83 16.98 -9.73
C ALA A 24 -12.54 16.16 -10.81
N GLN A 25 -12.35 16.51 -12.08
CA GLN A 25 -12.95 15.78 -13.21
C GLN A 25 -12.50 14.31 -13.23
N LYS A 26 -11.21 14.04 -13.01
CA LYS A 26 -10.69 12.66 -12.95
C LYS A 26 -11.26 11.89 -11.77
N ARG A 27 -11.39 12.50 -10.59
CA ARG A 27 -12.06 11.86 -9.44
C ARG A 27 -13.50 11.45 -9.76
N ASP A 28 -14.27 12.33 -10.43
CA ASP A 28 -15.65 12.03 -10.80
C ASP A 28 -15.73 10.88 -11.83
N LEU A 29 -14.80 10.83 -12.78
CA LEU A 29 -14.71 9.72 -13.73
C LEU A 29 -14.36 8.38 -13.05
N TRP A 30 -13.44 8.38 -12.06
CA TRP A 30 -13.13 7.18 -11.27
C TRP A 30 -14.34 6.74 -10.43
N LYS A 31 -15.08 7.68 -9.82
CA LYS A 31 -16.33 7.36 -9.12
C LYS A 31 -17.36 6.75 -10.06
N ALA A 32 -17.53 7.31 -11.26
CA ALA A 32 -18.44 6.76 -12.26
C ALA A 32 -18.03 5.34 -12.69
N LEU A 33 -16.73 5.09 -12.91
CA LEU A 33 -16.22 3.76 -13.21
C LEU A 33 -16.54 2.77 -12.07
N ASN A 34 -16.23 3.14 -10.81
CA ASN A 34 -16.42 2.26 -9.65
C ASN A 34 -17.90 1.97 -9.35
N ARG A 35 -18.81 2.84 -9.81
CA ARG A 35 -20.28 2.61 -9.79
C ARG A 35 -20.80 1.81 -10.98
N SER A 36 -19.93 1.24 -11.82
CA SER A 36 -20.31 0.59 -13.08
C SER A 36 -21.09 1.49 -14.05
N LYS A 37 -20.83 2.80 -14.00
CA LYS A 37 -21.42 3.84 -14.86
C LYS A 37 -20.34 4.60 -15.61
N MET A 38 -19.30 3.89 -16.04
CA MET A 38 -18.15 4.52 -16.69
C MET A 38 -18.55 5.26 -17.97
N GLU A 39 -17.96 6.42 -18.16
CA GLU A 39 -18.13 7.23 -19.37
C GLU A 39 -17.12 6.80 -20.46
N ARG A 40 -15.94 6.37 -20.03
CA ARG A 40 -14.86 5.84 -20.87
C ARG A 40 -13.94 4.93 -20.04
N PRO A 41 -13.09 4.12 -20.68
CA PRO A 41 -12.00 3.43 -19.99
C PRO A 41 -11.10 4.43 -19.26
N MET A 42 -10.67 4.07 -18.04
CA MET A 42 -9.73 4.83 -17.25
C MET A 42 -8.37 4.14 -17.24
N VAL A 43 -7.30 4.92 -17.22
CA VAL A 43 -5.93 4.42 -17.26
C VAL A 43 -5.14 4.93 -16.05
N ALA A 44 -4.61 4.00 -15.26
CA ALA A 44 -3.61 4.28 -14.23
C ALA A 44 -2.27 3.65 -14.62
N ILE A 45 -1.17 4.39 -14.42
CA ILE A 45 0.19 3.87 -14.55
C ILE A 45 0.79 3.96 -13.15
N ASP A 46 0.99 2.80 -12.50
CA ASP A 46 1.39 2.77 -11.10
C ASP A 46 2.77 2.15 -10.88
N GLN A 47 2.97 0.93 -11.32
CA GLN A 47 4.24 0.23 -11.13
C GLN A 47 5.29 0.70 -12.13
N LEU A 48 6.15 1.60 -11.67
CA LEU A 48 7.18 2.24 -12.49
C LEU A 48 8.58 1.76 -12.04
N PRO A 49 9.50 1.52 -12.98
CA PRO A 49 10.90 1.20 -12.68
C PRO A 49 11.64 2.49 -12.26
N TRP A 50 11.47 2.90 -11.00
CA TRP A 50 11.91 4.19 -10.48
C TRP A 50 13.40 4.44 -10.63
N ASN A 51 14.25 3.41 -10.49
CA ASN A 51 15.69 3.55 -10.65
C ASN A 51 16.06 3.87 -12.09
N GLU A 52 15.46 3.17 -13.06
CA GLU A 52 15.69 3.37 -14.48
C GLU A 52 15.19 4.74 -14.96
N LEU A 53 14.11 5.23 -14.33
CA LEU A 53 13.53 6.54 -14.65
C LEU A 53 14.29 7.72 -14.05
N ASN A 54 15.20 7.49 -13.12
CA ASN A 54 15.93 8.53 -12.40
C ASN A 54 17.20 9.01 -13.14
N GLY A 55 17.14 9.10 -14.47
CA GLY A 55 18.32 9.47 -15.27
C GLY A 55 18.83 10.88 -15.06
N ASP A 56 17.98 11.83 -14.69
CA ASP A 56 18.32 13.22 -14.37
C ASP A 56 18.54 13.48 -12.87
N GLY A 57 18.36 12.45 -12.03
CA GLY A 57 18.51 12.54 -10.58
C GLY A 57 17.36 13.27 -9.87
N PHE A 58 16.25 13.58 -10.55
CA PHE A 58 15.10 14.25 -9.92
C PHE A 58 14.49 13.42 -8.80
N LEU A 59 14.43 12.10 -8.95
CA LEU A 59 13.84 11.18 -7.97
C LEU A 59 14.76 10.90 -6.76
N THR A 60 16.03 11.34 -6.82
CA THR A 60 16.97 11.15 -5.71
C THR A 60 16.60 12.05 -4.54
N CYS A 61 16.24 11.44 -3.40
CA CYS A 61 15.99 12.16 -2.17
C CYS A 61 17.28 12.81 -1.62
N LYS A 62 17.14 13.99 -1.02
CA LYS A 62 18.24 14.81 -0.49
C LYS A 62 18.13 15.09 0.99
N VAL A 63 16.98 14.77 1.59
CA VAL A 63 16.76 14.91 3.03
C VAL A 63 17.36 13.69 3.75
N ALA A 64 18.08 13.95 4.83
CA ALA A 64 18.80 12.89 5.55
C ALA A 64 17.92 12.12 6.54
N ASP A 65 16.97 12.78 7.19
CA ASP A 65 16.06 12.13 8.15
C ASP A 65 15.11 11.17 7.42
N PRO A 66 15.01 9.89 7.84
CA PRO A 66 14.22 8.88 7.12
C PRO A 66 12.71 9.20 7.03
N PHE A 67 12.13 9.84 8.04
CA PHE A 67 10.73 10.24 7.99
C PHE A 67 10.52 11.31 6.90
N TRP A 68 11.33 12.36 6.91
CA TRP A 68 11.26 13.43 5.94
C TRP A 68 11.67 12.99 4.54
N GLN A 69 12.58 12.03 4.43
CA GLN A 69 12.93 11.40 3.16
C GLN A 69 11.74 10.67 2.55
N GLY A 70 10.91 9.99 3.38
CA GLY A 70 9.65 9.38 2.93
C GLY A 70 8.67 10.41 2.36
N ILE A 71 8.53 11.57 3.01
CA ILE A 71 7.69 12.67 2.52
C ILE A 71 8.28 13.28 1.22
N GLU A 72 9.59 13.48 1.17
CA GLU A 72 10.28 13.94 -0.04
C GLU A 72 10.02 13.00 -1.23
N ASN A 73 10.18 11.70 -1.00
CA ASN A 73 9.93 10.69 -2.03
C ASN A 73 8.48 10.70 -2.52
N GLN A 74 7.51 10.80 -1.61
CA GLN A 74 6.08 10.93 -1.96
C GLN A 74 5.84 12.12 -2.90
N LEU A 75 6.40 13.29 -2.57
CA LEU A 75 6.23 14.50 -3.37
C LEU A 75 6.91 14.37 -4.73
N ARG A 76 8.17 13.91 -4.77
CA ARG A 76 8.93 13.73 -6.03
C ARG A 76 8.27 12.73 -6.96
N SER A 77 7.87 11.59 -6.43
CA SER A 77 7.22 10.53 -7.22
C SER A 77 5.88 10.99 -7.79
N ALA A 78 5.08 11.72 -7.01
CA ALA A 78 3.80 12.27 -7.49
C ALA A 78 4.00 13.32 -8.58
N ILE A 79 4.94 14.25 -8.41
CA ILE A 79 5.28 15.29 -9.41
C ILE A 79 5.81 14.63 -10.69
N TYR A 80 6.77 13.70 -10.56
CA TYR A 80 7.36 13.00 -11.70
C TYR A 80 6.30 12.23 -12.49
N ARG A 81 5.45 11.47 -11.80
CA ARG A 81 4.36 10.73 -12.44
C ARG A 81 3.41 11.66 -13.18
N TRP A 82 3.04 12.78 -12.59
CA TRP A 82 2.18 13.76 -13.23
C TRP A 82 2.79 14.35 -14.50
N GLU A 83 4.08 14.63 -14.50
CA GLU A 83 4.76 15.27 -15.62
C GLU A 83 5.02 14.33 -16.79
N HIS A 84 5.25 13.04 -16.49
CA HIS A 84 5.62 12.05 -17.51
C HIS A 84 4.51 11.06 -17.86
N PHE A 85 3.64 10.75 -16.92
CA PHE A 85 2.62 9.70 -17.06
C PHE A 85 1.26 10.13 -16.49
N PRO A 86 0.73 11.34 -16.82
CA PRO A 86 -0.44 11.87 -16.11
C PRO A 86 -1.70 11.05 -16.31
N VAL A 87 -1.93 10.48 -17.49
CA VAL A 87 -3.14 9.73 -17.87
C VAL A 87 -4.36 10.10 -17.01
N ASP A 88 -4.93 9.18 -16.24
CA ASP A 88 -6.04 9.45 -15.33
C ASP A 88 -5.63 9.51 -13.84
N MET A 89 -4.36 9.71 -13.58
CA MET A 89 -3.84 9.97 -12.25
C MET A 89 -4.54 11.16 -11.59
N VAL A 90 -4.81 11.05 -10.29
CA VAL A 90 -5.31 12.14 -9.44
C VAL A 90 -4.24 12.52 -8.43
N VAL A 91 -4.02 13.82 -8.28
CA VAL A 91 -3.16 14.38 -7.22
C VAL A 91 -4.07 15.07 -6.20
N GLU A 92 -3.99 14.64 -4.95
CA GLU A 92 -4.86 15.13 -3.88
C GLU A 92 -4.38 16.48 -3.33
N PRO A 93 -5.31 17.38 -2.93
CA PRO A 93 -4.95 18.72 -2.45
C PRO A 93 -4.47 18.73 -0.98
N PHE A 94 -3.75 17.72 -0.56
CA PHE A 94 -3.16 17.60 0.78
C PHE A 94 -1.92 16.71 0.75
N ILE A 95 -1.07 16.85 1.75
CA ILE A 95 0.08 15.97 1.97
C ILE A 95 -0.27 14.99 3.08
N THR A 96 -0.08 13.70 2.85
CA THR A 96 -0.34 12.65 3.83
C THR A 96 0.84 12.46 4.77
N ILE A 97 0.59 12.50 6.06
CA ILE A 97 1.57 12.24 7.12
C ILE A 97 1.22 10.90 7.77
N PRO A 98 2.11 9.91 7.79
CA PRO A 98 1.81 8.62 8.38
C PRO A 98 1.71 8.67 9.90
N LYS A 99 0.97 7.72 10.48
CA LYS A 99 1.08 7.38 11.91
C LYS A 99 2.33 6.52 12.15
N ALA A 100 2.94 6.64 13.32
CA ALA A 100 4.07 5.82 13.73
C ALA A 100 3.58 4.43 14.20
N ILE A 101 3.39 3.53 13.24
CA ILE A 101 2.84 2.20 13.47
C ILE A 101 3.90 1.16 13.12
N THR A 102 3.94 0.07 13.87
CA THR A 102 4.69 -1.13 13.52
C THR A 102 3.77 -2.33 13.47
N CYS A 103 4.10 -3.30 12.61
CA CYS A 103 3.40 -4.57 12.49
C CYS A 103 4.42 -5.70 12.53
N THR A 104 4.15 -6.76 13.29
CA THR A 104 5.04 -7.93 13.39
C THR A 104 4.98 -8.81 12.15
N GLY A 105 3.97 -8.62 11.28
CA GLY A 105 3.69 -9.55 10.19
C GLY A 105 3.29 -10.93 10.71
N TYR A 106 3.47 -11.92 9.85
CA TYR A 106 3.08 -13.32 10.16
C TYR A 106 4.16 -14.11 10.91
N GLY A 107 5.21 -13.48 11.42
CA GLY A 107 6.30 -14.16 12.14
C GLY A 107 7.23 -15.01 11.27
N ILE A 108 6.92 -15.18 10.00
CA ILE A 108 7.70 -15.89 9.01
C ILE A 108 8.04 -14.93 7.85
N GLY A 109 9.31 -14.84 7.52
CA GLY A 109 9.79 -13.98 6.41
C GLY A 109 10.09 -14.80 5.16
N VAL A 110 10.04 -14.15 4.00
CA VAL A 110 10.41 -14.78 2.72
C VAL A 110 11.90 -15.15 2.73
N ARG A 111 12.21 -16.35 2.26
CA ARG A 111 13.57 -16.79 1.95
C ARG A 111 13.67 -17.06 0.46
N GLU A 112 14.62 -16.44 -0.18
CA GLU A 112 14.76 -16.50 -1.62
C GLU A 112 16.21 -16.43 -2.08
N GLU A 113 16.45 -16.92 -3.26
CA GLU A 113 17.66 -16.69 -4.04
C GLU A 113 17.29 -15.71 -5.16
N THR A 114 18.07 -14.65 -5.30
CA THR A 114 17.84 -13.65 -6.34
C THR A 114 18.94 -13.65 -7.37
N GLN A 115 18.59 -13.37 -8.62
CA GLN A 115 19.55 -13.18 -9.69
C GLN A 115 19.23 -11.87 -10.42
N ALA A 116 20.17 -10.95 -10.36
CA ALA A 116 20.13 -9.71 -11.14
C ALA A 116 20.87 -9.90 -12.47
N THR A 117 20.29 -9.42 -13.55
CA THR A 117 20.96 -9.33 -14.86
C THR A 117 21.83 -8.09 -14.97
N ASP A 118 21.48 -7.04 -14.22
CA ASP A 118 22.22 -5.78 -14.11
C ASP A 118 22.27 -5.37 -12.62
N VAL A 119 23.46 -5.08 -12.12
CA VAL A 119 23.68 -4.67 -10.72
C VAL A 119 23.10 -3.29 -10.40
N THR A 120 22.74 -2.51 -11.39
CA THR A 120 22.13 -1.18 -11.25
C THR A 120 20.60 -1.21 -11.35
N SER A 121 20.00 -2.34 -11.71
CA SER A 121 18.55 -2.52 -11.80
C SER A 121 17.98 -3.10 -10.52
N ASP A 122 16.81 -2.60 -10.10
CA ASP A 122 16.01 -3.19 -9.02
C ASP A 122 15.26 -4.44 -9.46
N VAL A 123 15.20 -4.70 -10.77
CA VAL A 123 14.49 -5.85 -11.33
C VAL A 123 15.39 -7.08 -11.24
N VAL A 124 15.02 -7.99 -10.36
CA VAL A 124 15.71 -9.26 -10.14
C VAL A 124 14.76 -10.43 -10.33
N SER A 125 15.28 -11.58 -10.70
CA SER A 125 14.52 -12.82 -10.64
C SER A 125 14.53 -13.38 -9.23
N HIS A 126 13.45 -14.05 -8.83
CA HIS A 126 13.26 -14.61 -7.51
C HIS A 126 13.07 -16.13 -7.59
N HIS A 127 13.80 -16.88 -6.79
CA HIS A 127 13.55 -18.29 -6.52
C HIS A 127 13.21 -18.45 -5.04
N TYR A 128 11.95 -18.63 -4.74
CA TYR A 128 11.44 -18.73 -3.37
C TYR A 128 11.71 -20.13 -2.80
N ILE A 129 12.29 -20.17 -1.60
CA ILE A 129 12.62 -21.40 -0.88
C ILE A 129 11.41 -21.81 -0.06
N ASN A 130 10.90 -23.03 -0.29
CA ASN A 130 9.76 -23.56 0.43
C ASN A 130 10.06 -23.69 1.93
N GLN A 131 9.33 -22.96 2.75
CA GLN A 131 9.45 -22.90 4.20
C GLN A 131 8.28 -23.60 4.93
N LEU A 132 7.24 -23.98 4.19
CA LEU A 132 6.05 -24.67 4.70
C LEU A 132 5.98 -26.05 4.04
N GLN A 133 6.73 -26.99 4.59
CA GLN A 133 6.88 -28.35 4.04
C GLN A 133 6.14 -29.41 4.85
N THR A 134 6.00 -29.16 6.15
CA THR A 134 5.39 -30.11 7.10
C THR A 134 4.39 -29.42 8.01
N GLU A 135 3.57 -30.18 8.71
CA GLU A 135 2.59 -29.69 9.67
C GLU A 135 3.26 -28.92 10.83
N GLU A 136 4.50 -29.29 11.21
CA GLU A 136 5.26 -28.57 12.24
C GLU A 136 5.61 -27.15 11.77
N ASP A 137 5.77 -26.94 10.46
CA ASP A 137 6.07 -25.64 9.90
C ASP A 137 4.94 -24.61 10.07
N LEU A 138 3.70 -25.09 10.27
CA LEU A 138 2.55 -24.22 10.56
C LEU A 138 2.76 -23.38 11.82
N GLU A 139 3.57 -23.87 12.76
CA GLU A 139 3.91 -23.13 13.98
C GLU A 139 4.82 -21.90 13.73
N LYS A 140 5.38 -21.77 12.53
CA LYS A 140 6.13 -20.57 12.12
C LYS A 140 5.18 -19.40 11.84
N ILE A 141 3.94 -19.67 11.44
CA ILE A 141 2.94 -18.66 11.14
C ILE A 141 2.37 -18.17 12.47
N LYS A 142 2.52 -16.89 12.75
CA LYS A 142 2.08 -16.22 13.98
C LYS A 142 0.99 -15.19 13.66
N ASP A 143 0.25 -14.84 14.68
CA ASP A 143 -0.66 -13.71 14.59
C ASP A 143 0.12 -12.40 14.41
N MET A 144 -0.39 -11.54 13.54
CA MET A 144 0.17 -10.20 13.40
C MET A 144 -0.31 -9.32 14.56
N HIS A 145 0.60 -8.49 15.04
CA HIS A 145 0.34 -7.51 16.09
C HIS A 145 0.76 -6.13 15.64
N PHE A 146 -0.05 -5.15 15.97
CA PHE A 146 0.21 -3.74 15.70
C PHE A 146 0.58 -3.01 16.98
N THR A 147 1.48 -2.05 16.86
CA THR A 147 1.71 -1.04 17.89
C THR A 147 1.63 0.35 17.27
N HIS A 148 1.11 1.30 18.04
CA HIS A 148 1.00 2.69 17.62
C HIS A 148 1.70 3.59 18.64
N ASP A 149 2.73 4.28 18.21
CA ASP A 149 3.40 5.32 18.98
C ASP A 149 2.67 6.66 18.74
N GLU A 150 1.69 6.94 19.61
CA GLU A 150 0.83 8.13 19.50
C GLU A 150 1.63 9.42 19.68
N GLU A 151 2.59 9.45 20.61
CA GLU A 151 3.43 10.62 20.87
C GLU A 151 4.28 10.96 19.63
N LYS A 152 4.88 9.97 19.04
CA LYS A 152 5.66 10.14 17.80
C LYS A 152 4.77 10.57 16.62
N SER A 153 3.58 10.00 16.48
CA SER A 153 2.61 10.39 15.47
C SER A 153 2.19 11.85 15.62
N LYS A 154 1.96 12.29 16.85
CA LYS A 154 1.64 13.68 17.16
C LYS A 154 2.81 14.62 16.84
N LEU A 155 4.03 14.25 17.23
CA LEU A 155 5.23 15.02 16.92
C LEU A 155 5.41 15.20 15.40
N TRP A 156 5.27 14.14 14.63
CA TRP A 156 5.35 14.19 13.16
C TRP A 156 4.32 15.13 12.55
N MET A 157 3.08 15.14 13.06
CA MET A 157 2.03 16.06 12.62
C MET A 157 2.35 17.51 12.97
N GLU A 158 2.84 17.79 14.18
CA GLU A 158 3.23 19.14 14.61
C GLU A 158 4.38 19.70 13.77
N GLU A 159 5.40 18.88 13.50
CA GLU A 159 6.52 19.25 12.63
C GLU A 159 6.06 19.50 11.19
N ALA A 160 5.23 18.60 10.64
CA ALA A 160 4.69 18.75 9.29
C ALA A 160 3.82 20.01 9.15
N ALA A 161 3.00 20.31 10.15
CA ALA A 161 2.22 21.55 10.18
C ALA A 161 3.12 22.79 10.09
N GLN A 162 4.25 22.80 10.79
CA GLN A 162 5.22 23.91 10.70
C GLN A 162 5.95 23.96 9.36
N VAL A 163 6.33 22.81 8.78
CA VAL A 163 7.04 22.76 7.51
C VAL A 163 6.15 23.24 6.37
N PHE A 164 4.90 22.79 6.31
CA PHE A 164 3.99 23.07 5.22
C PHE A 164 3.01 24.22 5.47
N GLU A 165 3.23 24.98 6.56
CA GLU A 165 2.42 26.17 6.88
C GLU A 165 2.31 27.12 5.69
N GLY A 166 1.07 27.46 5.32
CA GLY A 166 0.76 28.38 4.22
C GLY A 166 0.96 27.79 2.81
N ILE A 167 1.31 26.50 2.69
CA ILE A 167 1.53 25.83 1.40
C ILE A 167 0.49 24.75 1.15
N ALA A 168 0.37 23.79 2.05
CA ALA A 168 -0.47 22.62 1.84
C ALA A 168 -1.22 22.24 3.12
N PRO A 169 -2.49 21.84 3.03
CA PRO A 169 -3.13 21.07 4.08
C PRO A 169 -2.38 19.76 4.31
N ILE A 170 -2.31 19.33 5.56
CA ILE A 170 -1.76 18.02 5.91
C ILE A 170 -2.87 17.14 6.46
N LEU A 171 -2.80 15.85 6.18
CA LEU A 171 -3.75 14.86 6.62
C LEU A 171 -3.03 13.66 7.21
N GLN A 172 -3.35 13.30 8.45
CA GLN A 172 -2.74 12.12 9.06
C GLN A 172 -3.35 10.85 8.46
N SER A 173 -2.52 9.96 7.95
CA SER A 173 -2.92 8.66 7.44
C SER A 173 -3.11 7.66 8.59
N GLY A 174 -4.09 6.77 8.46
CA GLY A 174 -4.28 5.66 9.38
C GLY A 174 -3.06 4.77 9.51
N GLY A 175 -2.46 4.35 8.44
CA GLY A 175 -1.20 3.60 8.44
C GLY A 175 -1.32 2.14 8.08
N THR A 176 -2.48 1.51 8.21
CA THR A 176 -2.68 0.17 7.65
C THR A 176 -3.80 0.16 6.63
N GLN A 177 -3.51 -0.43 5.51
CA GLN A 177 -4.46 -0.75 4.46
C GLN A 177 -4.47 -2.27 4.31
N PHE A 178 -5.66 -2.86 4.37
CA PHE A 178 -5.77 -4.31 4.28
C PHE A 178 -5.62 -4.76 2.82
N HIS A 179 -4.42 -5.20 2.50
CA HIS A 179 -4.14 -5.96 1.30
C HIS A 179 -4.25 -7.45 1.66
N LEU A 180 -5.37 -8.07 1.25
CA LEU A 180 -5.70 -9.44 1.62
C LEU A 180 -5.26 -10.44 0.54
N GLY A 181 -4.12 -10.22 -0.07
CA GLY A 181 -3.45 -11.12 -1.01
C GLY A 181 -2.71 -12.25 -0.29
N VAL A 182 -3.39 -13.02 0.55
CA VAL A 182 -2.78 -14.09 1.35
C VAL A 182 -2.08 -15.12 0.46
N TRP A 183 -2.63 -15.41 -0.71
CA TRP A 183 -2.03 -16.34 -1.66
C TRP A 183 -0.73 -15.83 -2.27
N ASP A 184 -0.57 -14.53 -2.41
CA ASP A 184 0.73 -13.96 -2.82
C ASP A 184 1.79 -14.23 -1.74
N THR A 185 1.42 -14.04 -0.47
CA THR A 185 2.29 -14.39 0.66
C THR A 185 2.63 -15.87 0.67
N ILE A 186 1.65 -16.77 0.52
CA ILE A 186 1.87 -18.21 0.48
C ILE A 186 2.79 -18.57 -0.68
N SER A 187 2.58 -17.98 -1.86
CA SER A 187 3.42 -18.22 -3.04
C SER A 187 4.89 -17.84 -2.81
N THR A 188 5.15 -16.77 -2.06
CA THR A 188 6.53 -16.37 -1.72
C THR A 188 7.15 -17.22 -0.60
N LEU A 189 6.33 -17.86 0.23
CA LEU A 189 6.80 -18.74 1.31
C LEU A 189 7.01 -20.19 0.89
N MET A 190 6.29 -20.66 -0.11
CA MET A 190 6.33 -22.04 -0.60
C MET A 190 6.97 -22.18 -1.99
N GLY A 191 6.91 -21.13 -2.81
CA GLY A 191 7.06 -21.22 -4.25
C GLY A 191 5.75 -21.70 -4.91
N VAL A 192 5.42 -21.12 -6.05
CA VAL A 192 4.15 -21.37 -6.77
C VAL A 192 4.00 -22.84 -7.16
N GLU A 193 5.09 -23.49 -7.60
CA GLU A 193 5.09 -24.89 -7.99
C GLU A 193 4.70 -25.82 -6.82
N ASN A 194 5.31 -25.61 -5.64
CA ASN A 194 4.99 -26.40 -4.45
C ASN A 194 3.54 -26.17 -3.99
N ALA A 195 3.06 -24.92 -4.06
CA ALA A 195 1.67 -24.63 -3.73
C ALA A 195 0.69 -25.35 -4.65
N TYR A 196 0.95 -25.42 -5.95
CA TYR A 196 0.10 -26.18 -6.90
C TYR A 196 0.15 -27.70 -6.66
N ILE A 197 1.32 -28.25 -6.35
CA ILE A 197 1.45 -29.66 -6.02
C ILE A 197 0.65 -29.98 -4.77
N ASP A 198 0.79 -29.20 -3.72
CA ASP A 198 0.12 -29.43 -2.44
C ASP A 198 -1.39 -29.19 -2.49
N LEU A 199 -1.88 -28.34 -3.36
CA LEU A 199 -3.33 -28.23 -3.64
C LEU A 199 -3.95 -29.57 -4.11
N MET A 200 -3.17 -30.40 -4.81
CA MET A 200 -3.62 -31.70 -5.32
C MET A 200 -3.30 -32.83 -4.37
N ASP A 201 -2.08 -32.86 -3.82
CA ASP A 201 -1.55 -34.00 -3.09
C ASP A 201 -1.84 -33.91 -1.59
N ARG A 202 -1.94 -32.69 -1.03
CA ARG A 202 -2.14 -32.43 0.41
C ARG A 202 -3.13 -31.27 0.65
N PRO A 203 -4.38 -31.34 0.16
CA PRO A 203 -5.34 -30.23 0.29
C PRO A 203 -5.61 -29.84 1.75
N GLU A 204 -5.61 -30.80 2.67
CA GLU A 204 -5.79 -30.55 4.10
C GLU A 204 -4.65 -29.69 4.68
N PHE A 205 -3.43 -29.87 4.20
CA PHE A 205 -2.28 -29.05 4.61
C PHE A 205 -2.44 -27.62 4.11
N ILE A 206 -2.87 -27.43 2.87
CA ILE A 206 -3.17 -26.11 2.32
C ILE A 206 -4.31 -25.42 3.09
N HIS A 207 -5.37 -26.15 3.45
CA HIS A 207 -6.44 -25.62 4.30
C HIS A 207 -5.91 -25.18 5.67
N ALA A 208 -5.03 -25.95 6.29
CA ALA A 208 -4.43 -25.60 7.57
C ALA A 208 -3.55 -24.33 7.48
N ILE A 209 -2.79 -24.16 6.39
CA ILE A 209 -2.03 -22.94 6.10
C ILE A 209 -3.00 -21.75 5.99
N MET A 210 -4.06 -21.88 5.19
CA MET A 210 -5.06 -20.83 5.00
C MET A 210 -5.76 -20.45 6.29
N GLU A 211 -6.09 -21.42 7.14
CA GLU A 211 -6.70 -21.17 8.45
C GLU A 211 -5.80 -20.32 9.34
N LYS A 212 -4.50 -20.64 9.42
CA LYS A 212 -3.53 -19.86 10.20
C LYS A 212 -3.43 -18.42 9.69
N PHE A 213 -3.32 -18.21 8.38
CA PHE A 213 -3.27 -16.86 7.81
C PHE A 213 -4.57 -16.10 8.01
N THR A 214 -5.72 -16.75 7.81
CA THR A 214 -7.04 -16.14 8.01
C THR A 214 -7.20 -15.69 9.46
N HIS A 215 -6.85 -16.54 10.42
CA HIS A 215 -6.87 -16.20 11.84
C HIS A 215 -6.01 -14.98 12.14
N SER A 216 -4.76 -14.97 11.66
CA SER A 216 -3.84 -13.85 11.83
C SER A 216 -4.38 -12.54 11.23
N VAL A 217 -4.98 -12.60 10.03
CA VAL A 217 -5.59 -11.42 9.38
C VAL A 217 -6.75 -10.89 10.20
N LEU A 218 -7.66 -11.76 10.65
CA LEU A 218 -8.83 -11.35 11.45
C LEU A 218 -8.40 -10.70 12.76
N ASN A 219 -7.43 -11.28 13.47
CA ASN A 219 -6.86 -10.69 14.67
C ASN A 219 -6.22 -9.31 14.38
N GLY A 220 -5.49 -9.21 13.29
CA GLY A 220 -4.89 -7.95 12.86
C GLY A 220 -5.93 -6.85 12.56
N ILE A 221 -7.03 -7.21 11.91
CA ILE A 221 -8.15 -6.28 11.63
C ILE A 221 -8.77 -5.79 12.95
N GLU A 222 -9.04 -6.71 13.90
CA GLU A 222 -9.59 -6.32 15.20
C GLU A 222 -8.65 -5.41 15.97
N GLU A 223 -7.36 -5.72 15.98
CA GLU A 223 -6.35 -4.92 16.68
C GLU A 223 -6.20 -3.54 16.05
N ALA A 224 -6.14 -3.46 14.72
CA ALA A 224 -6.09 -2.20 14.00
C ALA A 224 -7.33 -1.31 14.26
N ASN A 225 -8.51 -1.91 14.34
CA ASN A 225 -9.74 -1.21 14.73
C ASN A 225 -9.66 -0.67 16.17
N LYS A 226 -9.20 -1.48 17.13
CA LYS A 226 -9.04 -1.07 18.53
C LYS A 226 -8.05 0.08 18.70
N LEU A 227 -6.97 0.08 17.91
CA LEU A 227 -5.94 1.12 17.91
C LEU A 227 -6.31 2.36 17.09
N GLY A 228 -7.39 2.33 16.32
CA GLY A 228 -7.78 3.41 15.42
C GLY A 228 -6.74 3.71 14.34
N ILE A 229 -6.09 2.67 13.81
CA ILE A 229 -4.98 2.78 12.86
C ILE A 229 -5.33 2.27 11.46
N VAL A 230 -6.59 2.05 11.17
CA VAL A 230 -7.05 1.73 9.82
C VAL A 230 -6.89 2.96 8.92
N ASN A 231 -6.45 2.76 7.70
CA ASN A 231 -6.31 3.83 6.73
C ASN A 231 -7.68 4.20 6.14
N ASP A 232 -8.20 5.35 6.51
CA ASP A 232 -9.51 5.88 6.10
C ASP A 232 -9.45 6.80 4.87
N ASN A 233 -8.25 7.22 4.47
CA ASN A 233 -8.03 8.14 3.37
C ASN A 233 -7.56 7.44 2.10
N THR A 234 -8.06 6.25 1.88
CA THR A 234 -7.58 5.42 0.79
C THR A 234 -8.26 5.82 -0.51
N ASN A 235 -7.53 6.55 -1.35
CA ASN A 235 -7.93 6.84 -2.72
C ASN A 235 -7.36 5.84 -3.72
N ILE A 236 -6.35 5.09 -3.28
CA ILE A 236 -5.70 4.03 -4.04
C ILE A 236 -5.62 2.81 -3.13
N CYS A 237 -6.07 1.67 -3.63
CA CYS A 237 -5.87 0.37 -3.02
C CYS A 237 -5.05 -0.50 -3.96
N HIS A 238 -3.86 -0.90 -3.53
CA HIS A 238 -2.87 -1.54 -4.38
C HIS A 238 -2.55 -0.64 -5.60
N CYS A 239 -2.97 -0.99 -6.81
CA CYS A 239 -2.74 -0.23 -8.05
C CYS A 239 -4.03 0.41 -8.62
N SER A 240 -5.13 0.38 -7.90
CA SER A 240 -6.44 0.84 -8.37
C SER A 240 -6.91 2.08 -7.64
N TYR A 241 -7.45 3.05 -8.37
CA TYR A 241 -8.16 4.18 -7.78
C TYR A 241 -9.55 3.74 -7.33
N ILE A 242 -9.85 3.93 -6.04
CA ILE A 242 -11.06 3.44 -5.39
C ILE A 242 -11.99 4.58 -4.93
N TYR A 243 -11.97 5.71 -5.62
CA TYR A 243 -12.93 6.78 -5.34
C TYR A 243 -14.36 6.25 -5.38
N THR A 244 -15.12 6.51 -4.32
CA THR A 244 -16.50 6.08 -4.19
C THR A 244 -17.28 7.04 -3.29
N ASP A 245 -18.60 7.08 -3.49
CA ASP A 245 -19.54 7.70 -2.55
C ASP A 245 -20.39 6.63 -1.84
N GLU A 246 -20.06 5.35 -2.00
CA GLU A 246 -20.84 4.22 -1.49
C GLU A 246 -20.39 3.75 -0.10
N LEU A 247 -19.28 4.25 0.39
CA LEU A 247 -18.88 4.04 1.79
C LEU A 247 -19.83 4.78 2.72
N LEU A 248 -20.04 4.22 3.90
CA LEU A 248 -21.05 4.66 4.85
C LEU A 248 -21.04 6.17 5.09
N PRO A 249 -22.22 6.81 5.16
CA PRO A 249 -22.35 8.27 5.34
C PRO A 249 -21.72 8.79 6.62
N ASP A 250 -21.55 7.92 7.62
CA ASP A 250 -20.93 8.24 8.91
C ASP A 250 -19.40 8.09 8.92
N PHE A 251 -18.80 7.83 7.77
CA PHE A 251 -17.37 7.81 7.61
C PHE A 251 -16.76 9.13 8.11
N GLY A 252 -15.88 9.03 9.11
CA GLY A 252 -15.32 10.20 9.80
C GLY A 252 -16.14 10.75 10.98
N GLN A 253 -17.33 10.23 11.26
CA GLN A 253 -18.12 10.58 12.45
C GLN A 253 -18.00 9.54 13.58
N SER A 254 -17.58 8.32 13.27
CA SER A 254 -17.21 7.32 14.28
C SER A 254 -15.93 7.72 15.00
N LYS A 255 -15.71 7.21 16.22
CA LYS A 255 -14.55 7.53 17.06
C LYS A 255 -13.19 7.09 16.51
N GLY A 256 -13.07 6.94 15.23
CA GLY A 256 -11.86 6.55 14.48
C GLY A 256 -12.21 5.76 13.23
N PRO A 257 -11.25 5.61 12.32
CA PRO A 257 -11.44 4.80 11.12
C PRO A 257 -11.59 3.33 11.50
N HIS A 258 -12.65 2.70 11.01
CA HIS A 258 -12.94 1.29 11.15
C HIS A 258 -12.84 0.56 9.82
N SER A 259 -12.41 -0.70 9.85
CA SER A 259 -12.25 -1.53 8.66
C SER A 259 -13.54 -1.68 7.84
N GLU A 260 -14.70 -1.65 8.50
CA GLU A 260 -16.02 -1.71 7.84
C GLU A 260 -16.35 -0.47 7.00
N ASN A 261 -15.64 0.64 7.21
CA ASN A 261 -15.80 1.89 6.47
C ASN A 261 -14.75 2.08 5.39
N CYS A 262 -13.88 1.11 5.16
CA CYS A 262 -12.73 1.19 4.27
C CYS A 262 -12.80 0.13 3.18
N TRP A 263 -12.33 0.46 1.99
CA TRP A 263 -12.05 -0.55 0.99
C TRP A 263 -10.81 -1.35 1.37
N ALA A 264 -10.91 -2.67 1.21
CA ALA A 264 -9.77 -3.58 1.23
C ALA A 264 -9.55 -4.15 -0.18
N PHE A 265 -8.36 -4.67 -0.41
CA PHE A 265 -8.02 -5.37 -1.63
C PHE A 265 -7.78 -6.85 -1.32
N GLY A 266 -8.45 -7.72 -2.05
CA GLY A 266 -8.27 -9.16 -1.94
C GLY A 266 -8.09 -9.77 -3.31
N LEU A 267 -7.15 -10.70 -3.45
CA LEU A 267 -6.93 -11.41 -4.69
C LEU A 267 -6.46 -12.85 -4.44
N ALA A 268 -6.68 -13.68 -5.44
CA ALA A 268 -6.25 -15.07 -5.49
C ALA A 268 -5.80 -15.43 -6.91
N GLN A 269 -4.82 -14.69 -7.43
CA GLN A 269 -4.33 -14.82 -8.81
C GLN A 269 -3.82 -16.23 -9.11
N LEU A 270 -3.28 -16.92 -8.12
CA LEU A 270 -2.80 -18.30 -8.22
C LEU A 270 -3.85 -19.22 -8.83
N PHE A 271 -5.13 -18.98 -8.54
CA PHE A 271 -6.23 -19.86 -8.96
C PHE A 271 -6.73 -19.64 -10.39
N THR A 272 -6.23 -18.67 -11.13
CA THR A 272 -6.66 -18.43 -12.51
C THR A 272 -6.46 -19.65 -13.43
N SER A 273 -5.53 -20.53 -13.07
CA SER A 273 -5.22 -21.77 -13.81
C SER A 273 -5.66 -23.05 -13.08
N VAL A 274 -6.41 -22.94 -11.98
CA VAL A 274 -6.87 -24.06 -11.16
C VAL A 274 -8.36 -24.27 -11.38
N SER A 275 -8.80 -25.53 -11.43
CA SER A 275 -10.22 -25.87 -11.55
C SER A 275 -11.00 -25.42 -10.31
N PRO A 276 -12.18 -24.78 -10.46
CA PRO A 276 -13.03 -24.44 -9.32
C PRO A 276 -13.47 -25.63 -8.46
N ALA A 277 -13.32 -26.87 -8.96
CA ALA A 277 -13.60 -28.07 -8.18
C ALA A 277 -12.49 -28.42 -7.16
N ILE A 278 -11.32 -27.75 -7.26
CA ILE A 278 -10.16 -27.96 -6.37
C ILE A 278 -10.08 -26.84 -5.34
N THR A 279 -10.57 -25.66 -5.68
CA THR A 279 -10.61 -24.49 -4.81
C THR A 279 -11.97 -24.35 -4.13
#